data_2816a773e8486c8b09c852a5307c25bf
#
_entry.id   2816a773e8486c8b09c852a5307c25bf
#
_cell.length_a   1.000
_cell.length_b   1.000
_cell.length_c   1.000
_cell.angle_alpha   90.00
_cell.angle_beta   90.00
_cell.angle_gamma   90.00
#
_symmetry.space_group_name_H-M   'P 1'
#
loop_
_entity.id
_entity.type
_entity.pdbx_description
1 polymer ?
#
loop_
_entity_poly.entity_id
_entity_poly.type
_entity_poly.pdbx_seq_one_letter_code
_entity_poly.pdbx_strand_id
1 'polypeptide(L)'
;MRLNSKILGNILIVASLIGLNFIYYPFIKEFFFPPNISQEQRISSDFSIEIPSQKIFSKVIPNVDPFNESEYIEKLKNGVAQAKGTSMPGEKGTVYMFAHSSDVPWRITRYNTAFFKLEFVKNGDEIIIRKNGLSYIYRVYEKKTVWPSDVKYLKEDQGDVLILQTCTPIGTALQRLLVFAKPS
;
A
#
# COMPACT_ATOMS: atom_id res chain seq x y z
N MET A 1 0.56 -51.19 15.47
CA MET A 1 -0.68 -50.73 14.80
C MET A 1 -0.28 -50.05 13.50
N ARG A 2 -0.46 -50.64 12.33
CA ARG A 2 -0.12 -50.05 11.04
C ARG A 2 -1.26 -49.10 10.66
N LEU A 3 -0.99 -47.79 10.64
CA LEU A 3 -1.95 -46.82 10.14
C LEU A 3 -2.26 -47.16 8.66
N ASN A 4 -3.54 -47.22 8.33
CA ASN A 4 -3.98 -47.46 6.94
C ASN A 4 -3.49 -46.27 6.09
N SER A 5 -2.79 -46.55 4.97
CA SER A 5 -2.20 -45.54 4.09
C SER A 5 -3.20 -44.47 3.61
N LYS A 6 -4.49 -44.86 3.43
CA LYS A 6 -5.60 -43.94 3.10
C LYS A 6 -5.87 -42.97 4.25
N ILE A 7 -5.87 -43.45 5.49
CA ILE A 7 -6.10 -42.61 6.67
C ILE A 7 -4.94 -41.59 6.83
N LEU A 8 -3.69 -42.07 6.65
CA LEU A 8 -2.51 -41.20 6.71
C LEU A 8 -2.57 -40.13 5.61
N GLY A 9 -2.93 -40.52 4.38
CA GLY A 9 -3.09 -39.57 3.27
C GLY A 9 -4.14 -38.48 3.55
N ASN A 10 -5.31 -38.88 4.07
CA ASN A 10 -6.35 -37.93 4.43
C ASN A 10 -5.94 -36.99 5.55
N ILE A 11 -5.22 -37.46 6.56
CA ILE A 11 -4.66 -36.61 7.65
C ILE A 11 -3.69 -35.58 7.07
N LEU A 12 -2.80 -35.96 6.16
CA LEU A 12 -1.86 -35.06 5.54
C LEU A 12 -2.55 -34.00 4.68
N ILE A 13 -3.61 -34.37 3.94
CA ILE A 13 -4.40 -33.41 3.17
C ILE A 13 -5.09 -32.40 4.09
N VAL A 14 -5.74 -32.86 5.15
CA VAL A 14 -6.40 -31.97 6.12
C VAL A 14 -5.39 -31.05 6.80
N ALA A 15 -4.24 -31.60 7.23
CA ALA A 15 -3.18 -30.79 7.83
C ALA A 15 -2.63 -29.72 6.87
N SER A 16 -2.45 -30.06 5.59
CA SER A 16 -1.98 -29.09 4.59
C SER A 16 -3.02 -28.00 4.31
N LEU A 17 -4.32 -28.35 4.26
CA LEU A 17 -5.40 -27.36 4.11
C LEU A 17 -5.49 -26.41 5.30
N ILE A 18 -5.33 -26.93 6.52
CA ILE A 18 -5.27 -26.10 7.74
C ILE A 18 -4.04 -25.17 7.70
N GLY A 19 -2.88 -25.69 7.30
CA GLY A 19 -1.66 -24.90 7.15
C GLY A 19 -1.82 -23.79 6.11
N LEU A 20 -2.39 -24.09 4.94
CA LEU A 20 -2.70 -23.12 3.91
C LEU A 20 -3.67 -22.05 4.43
N ASN A 21 -4.74 -22.45 5.10
CA ASN A 21 -5.69 -21.52 5.69
C ASN A 21 -5.00 -20.58 6.70
N PHE A 22 -4.13 -21.11 7.58
CA PHE A 22 -3.39 -20.30 8.53
C PHE A 22 -2.46 -19.28 7.86
N ILE A 23 -1.79 -19.68 6.77
CA ILE A 23 -0.89 -18.79 6.01
C ILE A 23 -1.66 -17.69 5.27
N TYR A 24 -2.78 -18.04 4.60
CA TYR A 24 -3.51 -17.10 3.75
C TYR A 24 -4.62 -16.33 4.47
N TYR A 25 -5.03 -16.76 5.66
CA TYR A 25 -6.09 -16.10 6.42
C TYR A 25 -5.87 -14.60 6.65
N PRO A 26 -4.65 -14.12 7.03
CA PRO A 26 -4.41 -12.68 7.18
C PRO A 26 -4.66 -11.88 5.89
N PHE A 27 -4.27 -12.43 4.73
CA PHE A 27 -4.52 -11.80 3.43
C PHE A 27 -6.00 -11.77 3.09
N ILE A 28 -6.70 -12.89 3.29
CA ILE A 28 -8.15 -13.01 3.06
C ILE A 28 -8.89 -12.03 3.96
N LYS A 29 -8.53 -11.96 5.24
CA LYS A 29 -9.13 -11.04 6.20
C LYS A 29 -8.96 -9.57 5.78
N GLU A 30 -7.73 -9.14 5.46
CA GLU A 30 -7.45 -7.75 5.06
C GLU A 30 -8.13 -7.40 3.73
N PHE A 31 -8.23 -8.36 2.80
CA PHE A 31 -8.86 -8.16 1.50
C PHE A 31 -10.37 -8.01 1.60
N PHE A 32 -11.05 -8.96 2.28
CA PHE A 32 -12.51 -9.02 2.32
C PHE A 32 -13.13 -8.25 3.49
N PHE A 33 -12.43 -8.18 4.62
CA PHE A 33 -12.89 -7.57 5.87
C PHE A 33 -11.92 -6.50 6.38
N PRO A 34 -11.64 -5.44 5.56
CA PRO A 34 -10.77 -4.38 6.03
C PRO A 34 -11.37 -3.73 7.28
N PRO A 35 -10.54 -3.36 8.25
CA PRO A 35 -11.01 -2.76 9.49
C PRO A 35 -11.81 -1.49 9.22
N ASN A 36 -12.95 -1.37 9.89
CA ASN A 36 -13.78 -0.17 9.78
C ASN A 36 -13.09 0.99 10.50
N ILE A 37 -12.76 2.03 9.76
CA ILE A 37 -12.06 3.20 10.31
C ILE A 37 -13.12 4.15 10.84
N SER A 38 -13.08 4.42 12.14
CA SER A 38 -13.98 5.40 12.73
C SER A 38 -13.73 6.80 12.14
N GLN A 39 -14.78 7.62 12.11
CA GLN A 39 -14.63 9.02 11.67
C GLN A 39 -13.61 9.78 12.53
N GLU A 40 -13.53 9.49 13.82
CA GLU A 40 -12.55 10.09 14.73
C GLU A 40 -11.11 9.78 14.32
N GLN A 41 -10.81 8.55 13.89
CA GLN A 41 -9.48 8.18 13.37
C GLN A 41 -9.14 8.88 12.06
N ARG A 42 -10.13 9.20 11.23
CA ARG A 42 -9.94 9.95 9.98
C ARG A 42 -9.62 11.43 10.26
N ILE A 43 -10.22 12.00 11.30
CA ILE A 43 -10.08 13.41 11.68
C ILE A 43 -8.81 13.63 12.52
N SER A 44 -8.42 12.66 13.35
CA SER A 44 -7.28 12.79 14.28
C SER A 44 -5.91 12.66 13.62
N SER A 45 -5.81 12.22 12.36
CA SER A 45 -4.52 12.17 11.67
C SER A 45 -4.27 13.45 10.89
N ASP A 46 -3.31 14.26 11.37
CA ASP A 46 -2.92 15.53 10.74
C ASP A 46 -2.46 15.35 9.28
N PHE A 47 -1.98 14.16 8.92
CA PHE A 47 -1.58 13.83 7.56
C PHE A 47 -2.00 12.39 7.22
N SER A 48 -2.93 12.23 6.26
CA SER A 48 -3.47 10.93 5.87
C SER A 48 -3.83 10.86 4.39
N ILE A 49 -3.88 9.64 3.86
CA ILE A 49 -4.33 9.32 2.50
C ILE A 49 -5.53 8.37 2.57
N GLU A 50 -6.51 8.62 1.71
CA GLU A 50 -7.69 7.77 1.54
C GLU A 50 -7.97 7.53 0.07
N ILE A 51 -8.28 6.26 -0.29
CA ILE A 51 -8.78 5.88 -1.62
C ILE A 51 -10.09 5.11 -1.37
N PRO A 52 -11.24 5.81 -1.42
CA PRO A 52 -12.53 5.25 -1.02
C PRO A 52 -12.94 4.00 -1.82
N SER A 53 -12.70 3.99 -3.14
CA SER A 53 -13.04 2.88 -4.04
C SER A 53 -12.43 1.55 -3.61
N GLN A 54 -11.24 1.57 -2.98
CA GLN A 54 -10.52 0.40 -2.52
C GLN A 54 -10.53 0.24 -1.01
N LYS A 55 -11.23 1.13 -0.27
CA LYS A 55 -11.22 1.18 1.20
C LYS A 55 -9.82 1.29 1.78
N ILE A 56 -8.90 1.94 1.05
CA ILE A 56 -7.55 2.25 1.53
C ILE A 56 -7.65 3.48 2.42
N PHE A 57 -7.07 3.40 3.60
CA PHE A 57 -6.81 4.53 4.47
C PHE A 57 -5.52 4.30 5.24
N SER A 58 -4.64 5.30 5.25
CA SER A 58 -3.39 5.24 6.01
C SER A 58 -2.96 6.62 6.49
N LYS A 59 -2.24 6.64 7.61
CA LYS A 59 -1.44 7.79 8.01
C LYS A 59 -0.32 7.98 7.00
N VAL A 60 0.05 9.24 6.72
CA VAL A 60 1.22 9.58 5.91
C VAL A 60 2.34 10.08 6.80
N ILE A 61 3.55 9.58 6.57
CA ILE A 61 4.77 9.99 7.26
C ILE A 61 5.55 10.88 6.30
N PRO A 62 5.73 12.17 6.64
CA PRO A 62 6.39 13.10 5.74
C PRO A 62 7.91 12.93 5.70
N ASN A 63 8.49 13.37 4.60
CA ASN A 63 9.94 13.61 4.45
C ASN A 63 10.82 12.38 4.71
N VAL A 64 10.39 11.20 4.22
CA VAL A 64 11.12 9.94 4.34
C VAL A 64 12.10 9.81 3.16
N ASP A 65 13.37 9.51 3.44
CA ASP A 65 14.37 9.30 2.40
C ASP A 65 14.14 7.95 1.69
N PRO A 66 13.73 7.96 0.40
CA PRO A 66 13.45 6.74 -0.34
C PRO A 66 14.71 5.95 -0.74
N PHE A 67 15.91 6.52 -0.58
CA PHE A 67 17.20 5.89 -0.87
C PHE A 67 17.88 5.36 0.39
N ASN A 68 17.36 5.67 1.59
CA ASN A 68 17.83 5.10 2.85
C ASN A 68 16.93 3.93 3.27
N GLU A 69 17.33 2.71 2.90
CA GLU A 69 16.52 1.50 3.11
C GLU A 69 16.20 1.25 4.59
N SER A 70 17.16 1.41 5.47
CA SER A 70 16.96 1.20 6.91
C SER A 70 15.94 2.18 7.50
N GLU A 71 15.94 3.42 7.02
CA GLU A 71 14.99 4.45 7.45
C GLU A 71 13.58 4.15 6.92
N TYR A 72 13.44 3.95 5.60
CA TYR A 72 12.10 3.81 5.04
C TYR A 72 11.40 2.52 5.47
N ILE A 73 12.11 1.40 5.64
CA ILE A 73 11.53 0.15 6.16
C ILE A 73 10.89 0.38 7.53
N GLU A 74 11.58 1.08 8.42
CA GLU A 74 11.06 1.37 9.77
C GLU A 74 9.85 2.31 9.71
N LYS A 75 9.90 3.35 8.87
CA LYS A 75 8.80 4.31 8.71
C LYS A 75 7.56 3.67 8.08
N LEU A 76 7.74 2.80 7.08
CA LEU A 76 6.64 2.11 6.40
C LEU A 76 5.86 1.13 7.29
N LYS A 77 6.41 0.70 8.42
CA LYS A 77 5.65 -0.04 9.46
C LYS A 77 4.51 0.77 10.06
N ASN A 78 4.58 2.11 9.94
CA ASN A 78 3.64 3.04 10.55
C ASN A 78 2.70 3.73 9.56
N GLY A 79 2.83 3.46 8.27
CA GLY A 79 1.96 4.04 7.25
C GLY A 79 2.60 4.21 5.88
N VAL A 80 2.03 5.12 5.09
CA VAL A 80 2.53 5.54 3.79
C VAL A 80 3.61 6.61 3.99
N ALA A 81 4.71 6.52 3.27
CA ALA A 81 5.77 7.54 3.29
C ALA A 81 5.55 8.58 2.17
N GLN A 82 5.69 9.87 2.49
CA GLN A 82 5.90 10.92 1.50
C GLN A 82 7.41 11.07 1.30
N ALA A 83 7.85 11.01 0.05
CA ALA A 83 9.25 10.98 -0.30
C ALA A 83 9.92 12.33 -0.06
N LYS A 84 11.07 12.31 0.61
CA LYS A 84 11.93 13.46 0.82
C LYS A 84 12.35 14.07 -0.52
N GLY A 85 12.30 15.40 -0.61
CA GLY A 85 12.68 16.15 -1.81
C GLY A 85 11.57 16.26 -2.86
N THR A 86 10.37 15.74 -2.60
CA THR A 86 9.18 15.94 -3.43
C THR A 86 8.21 16.93 -2.77
N SER A 87 7.29 17.49 -3.57
CA SER A 87 6.33 18.50 -3.09
C SER A 87 5.36 17.93 -2.06
N MET A 88 4.79 18.83 -1.25
CA MET A 88 3.69 18.48 -0.36
C MET A 88 2.34 18.67 -1.05
N PRO A 89 1.28 17.97 -0.60
CA PRO A 89 -0.07 18.23 -1.10
C PRO A 89 -0.44 19.70 -1.00
N GLY A 90 -0.94 20.27 -2.11
CA GLY A 90 -1.27 21.70 -2.24
C GLY A 90 -0.14 22.58 -2.73
N GLU A 91 1.08 22.07 -2.85
CA GLU A 91 2.19 22.74 -3.50
C GLU A 91 2.27 22.37 -4.98
N LYS A 92 2.89 23.24 -5.80
CA LYS A 92 3.21 22.91 -7.20
C LYS A 92 4.31 21.87 -7.26
N GLY A 93 4.22 20.98 -8.26
CA GLY A 93 5.21 19.94 -8.51
C GLY A 93 4.73 18.55 -8.09
N THR A 94 5.64 17.60 -8.13
CA THR A 94 5.34 16.19 -7.91
C THR A 94 5.23 15.85 -6.43
N VAL A 95 4.06 15.41 -5.99
CA VAL A 95 3.86 14.75 -4.69
C VAL A 95 4.11 13.26 -4.88
N TYR A 96 5.10 12.71 -4.18
CA TYR A 96 5.43 11.29 -4.31
C TYR A 96 5.23 10.55 -2.99
N MET A 97 4.40 9.50 -3.02
CA MET A 97 4.12 8.68 -1.84
C MET A 97 4.34 7.21 -2.14
N PHE A 98 4.89 6.48 -1.17
CA PHE A 98 5.17 5.06 -1.35
C PHE A 98 4.87 4.25 -0.09
N ALA A 99 4.49 2.98 -0.31
CA ALA A 99 4.23 2.02 0.77
C ALA A 99 4.40 0.59 0.29
N HIS A 100 4.43 -0.34 1.23
CA HIS A 100 4.42 -1.76 0.93
C HIS A 100 3.09 -2.21 0.31
N SER A 101 3.17 -3.16 -0.65
CA SER A 101 2.00 -3.89 -1.15
C SER A 101 1.67 -5.08 -0.26
N SER A 102 2.69 -5.72 0.31
CA SER A 102 2.54 -6.92 1.13
C SER A 102 3.76 -7.12 2.01
N ASP A 103 3.60 -7.91 3.04
CA ASP A 103 4.68 -8.42 3.89
C ASP A 103 4.49 -9.94 4.04
N VAL A 104 5.43 -10.61 4.69
CA VAL A 104 5.28 -12.03 5.00
C VAL A 104 4.02 -12.28 5.85
N PRO A 105 3.32 -13.42 5.66
CA PRO A 105 1.99 -13.63 6.25
C PRO A 105 1.89 -13.37 7.76
N TRP A 106 2.95 -13.69 8.51
CA TRP A 106 2.99 -13.50 9.97
C TRP A 106 3.35 -12.09 10.43
N ARG A 107 3.68 -11.17 9.50
CA ARG A 107 3.93 -9.74 9.77
C ARG A 107 2.89 -8.83 9.15
N ILE A 108 1.82 -9.38 8.59
CA ILE A 108 0.78 -8.57 7.97
C ILE A 108 0.12 -7.73 9.04
N THR A 109 0.35 -6.44 8.96
CA THR A 109 -0.36 -5.42 9.72
C THR A 109 -1.01 -4.46 8.73
N ARG A 110 -2.00 -3.69 9.19
CA ARG A 110 -2.65 -2.67 8.39
C ARG A 110 -1.68 -1.71 7.70
N TYR A 111 -0.57 -1.40 8.35
CA TYR A 111 0.40 -0.42 7.85
C TYR A 111 1.43 -1.06 6.90
N ASN A 112 1.82 -2.32 7.15
CA ASN A 112 2.72 -3.05 6.24
C ASN A 112 2.09 -3.39 4.90
N THR A 113 0.77 -3.24 4.77
CA THR A 113 0.00 -3.54 3.56
C THR A 113 -0.82 -2.33 3.11
N ALA A 114 -0.38 -1.11 3.47
CA ALA A 114 -1.14 0.11 3.22
C ALA A 114 -1.55 0.26 1.73
N PHE A 115 -0.70 -0.19 0.80
CA PHE A 115 -0.97 -0.17 -0.64
C PHE A 115 -1.22 -1.56 -1.24
N PHE A 116 -1.65 -2.55 -0.43
CA PHE A 116 -2.01 -3.88 -0.91
C PHE A 116 -3.05 -3.84 -2.04
N LYS A 117 -4.06 -2.98 -1.93
CA LYS A 117 -5.13 -2.84 -2.91
C LYS A 117 -4.86 -1.79 -3.99
N LEU A 118 -3.69 -1.17 -4.02
CA LEU A 118 -3.38 -0.12 -5.00
C LEU A 118 -3.43 -0.65 -6.44
N GLU A 119 -3.15 -1.95 -6.63
CA GLU A 119 -3.22 -2.60 -7.93
C GLU A 119 -4.63 -2.58 -8.54
N PHE A 120 -5.67 -2.54 -7.70
CA PHE A 120 -7.07 -2.54 -8.13
C PHE A 120 -7.67 -1.15 -8.38
N VAL A 121 -6.92 -0.10 -8.08
CA VAL A 121 -7.31 1.29 -8.38
C VAL A 121 -7.44 1.48 -9.90
N LYS A 122 -8.47 2.20 -10.33
CA LYS A 122 -8.81 2.44 -11.74
C LYS A 122 -8.69 3.91 -12.10
N ASN A 123 -8.55 4.19 -13.39
CA ASN A 123 -8.64 5.56 -13.89
C ASN A 123 -10.02 6.14 -13.53
N GLY A 124 -10.03 7.37 -13.02
CA GLY A 124 -11.22 8.06 -12.51
C GLY A 124 -11.42 7.91 -11.00
N ASP A 125 -10.74 6.97 -10.32
CA ASP A 125 -10.81 6.84 -8.86
C ASP A 125 -10.27 8.09 -8.17
N GLU A 126 -10.88 8.45 -7.05
CA GLU A 126 -10.45 9.58 -6.24
C GLU A 126 -9.46 9.14 -5.17
N ILE A 127 -8.44 9.98 -4.97
CA ILE A 127 -7.49 9.91 -3.87
C ILE A 127 -7.65 11.19 -3.07
N ILE A 128 -7.91 11.06 -1.79
CA ILE A 128 -8.09 12.16 -0.86
C ILE A 128 -6.90 12.20 0.09
N ILE A 129 -6.17 13.30 0.08
CA ILE A 129 -5.08 13.52 1.03
C ILE A 129 -5.53 14.61 2.00
N ARG A 130 -5.49 14.31 3.29
CA ARG A 130 -5.78 15.30 4.35
C ARG A 130 -4.47 15.69 5.01
N LYS A 131 -4.24 17.00 5.14
CA LYS A 131 -3.07 17.55 5.82
C LYS A 131 -3.43 18.86 6.49
N ASN A 132 -3.12 19.01 7.77
CA ASN A 132 -3.36 20.23 8.54
C ASN A 132 -4.82 20.74 8.44
N GLY A 133 -5.80 19.84 8.48
CA GLY A 133 -7.22 20.16 8.37
C GLY A 133 -7.72 20.45 6.95
N LEU A 134 -6.84 20.50 5.94
CA LEU A 134 -7.21 20.68 4.54
C LEU A 134 -7.32 19.34 3.83
N SER A 135 -8.21 19.26 2.83
CA SER A 135 -8.38 18.08 1.96
C SER A 135 -7.97 18.42 0.54
N TYR A 136 -7.08 17.62 -0.01
CA TYR A 136 -6.59 17.71 -1.38
C TYR A 136 -7.12 16.50 -2.14
N ILE A 137 -7.89 16.74 -3.19
CA ILE A 137 -8.52 15.69 -4.00
C ILE A 137 -7.71 15.53 -5.29
N TYR A 138 -7.36 14.29 -5.61
CA TYR A 138 -6.68 13.92 -6.84
C TYR A 138 -7.50 12.87 -7.57
N ARG A 139 -7.46 12.87 -8.89
CA ARG A 139 -8.13 11.88 -9.74
C ARG A 139 -7.12 11.08 -10.55
N VAL A 140 -7.20 9.76 -10.42
CA VAL A 140 -6.31 8.83 -11.12
C VAL A 140 -6.53 8.92 -12.64
N TYR A 141 -5.45 9.04 -13.41
CA TYR A 141 -5.52 9.07 -14.87
C TYR A 141 -4.64 8.03 -15.57
N GLU A 142 -3.63 7.49 -14.88
CA GLU A 142 -2.71 6.53 -15.48
C GLU A 142 -2.13 5.59 -14.43
N LYS A 143 -1.80 4.36 -14.86
CA LYS A 143 -0.99 3.41 -14.09
C LYS A 143 0.13 2.88 -14.97
N LYS A 144 1.33 2.75 -14.39
CA LYS A 144 2.51 2.17 -15.03
C LYS A 144 3.17 1.14 -14.14
N THR A 145 3.67 0.07 -14.74
CA THR A 145 4.60 -0.84 -14.09
C THR A 145 6.00 -0.56 -14.62
N VAL A 146 6.94 -0.37 -13.71
CA VAL A 146 8.33 -0.01 -14.02
C VAL A 146 9.31 -0.89 -13.24
N TRP A 147 10.57 -0.93 -13.68
CA TRP A 147 11.63 -1.62 -12.94
C TRP A 147 12.07 -0.81 -11.71
N PRO A 148 12.62 -1.45 -10.67
CA PRO A 148 13.14 -0.75 -9.48
C PRO A 148 14.23 0.29 -9.80
N SER A 149 14.95 0.12 -10.90
CA SER A 149 15.97 1.05 -11.40
C SER A 149 15.40 2.32 -12.05
N ASP A 150 14.11 2.35 -12.38
CA ASP A 150 13.45 3.50 -13.03
C ASP A 150 13.12 4.61 -12.01
N VAL A 151 14.16 5.17 -11.41
CA VAL A 151 14.04 6.20 -10.36
C VAL A 151 13.72 7.60 -10.88
N LYS A 152 13.58 7.79 -12.19
CA LYS A 152 13.30 9.10 -12.82
C LYS A 152 12.02 9.75 -12.30
N TYR A 153 10.97 8.97 -12.04
CA TYR A 153 9.69 9.46 -11.51
C TYR A 153 9.77 10.03 -10.08
N LEU A 154 10.83 9.66 -9.37
CA LEU A 154 11.11 10.14 -8.02
C LEU A 154 12.10 11.32 -8.03
N LYS A 155 13.06 11.32 -8.98
CA LYS A 155 14.14 12.33 -9.04
C LYS A 155 13.78 13.56 -9.87
N GLU A 156 12.90 13.39 -10.86
CA GLU A 156 12.53 14.44 -11.79
C GLU A 156 11.12 14.93 -11.49
N ASP A 157 10.92 16.25 -11.55
CA ASP A 157 9.59 16.83 -11.43
C ASP A 157 8.73 16.41 -12.64
N GLN A 158 7.59 15.78 -12.36
CA GLN A 158 6.62 15.35 -13.36
C GLN A 158 5.47 16.37 -13.52
N GLY A 159 5.63 17.58 -12.94
CA GLY A 159 4.60 18.62 -12.86
C GLY A 159 3.62 18.39 -11.70
N ASP A 160 2.51 19.09 -11.72
CA ASP A 160 1.49 19.02 -10.67
C ASP A 160 0.77 17.67 -10.69
N VAL A 161 1.38 16.67 -10.08
CA VAL A 161 0.90 15.28 -10.06
C VAL A 161 1.16 14.61 -8.72
N LEU A 162 0.23 13.76 -8.32
CA LEU A 162 0.44 12.79 -7.26
C LEU A 162 0.86 11.45 -7.87
N ILE A 163 1.95 10.90 -7.38
CA ILE A 163 2.41 9.55 -7.74
C ILE A 163 2.37 8.67 -6.50
N LEU A 164 1.62 7.56 -6.56
CA LEU A 164 1.63 6.52 -5.54
C LEU A 164 2.43 5.34 -6.05
N GLN A 165 3.40 4.87 -5.25
CA GLN A 165 4.24 3.71 -5.58
C GLN A 165 4.04 2.57 -4.61
N THR A 166 3.98 1.35 -5.16
CA THR A 166 4.08 0.11 -4.39
C THR A 166 4.84 -0.97 -5.17
N CYS A 167 5.15 -2.10 -4.53
CA CYS A 167 5.72 -3.25 -5.21
C CYS A 167 4.64 -4.03 -5.97
N THR A 168 5.01 -4.66 -7.08
CA THR A 168 4.13 -5.52 -7.87
C THR A 168 4.95 -6.65 -8.53
N PRO A 169 4.37 -7.85 -8.82
CA PRO A 169 3.09 -8.35 -8.31
C PRO A 169 3.02 -8.44 -6.78
N ILE A 170 1.81 -8.46 -6.23
CA ILE A 170 1.57 -8.62 -4.78
C ILE A 170 2.35 -9.84 -4.26
N GLY A 171 3.03 -9.69 -3.13
CA GLY A 171 3.90 -10.73 -2.55
C GLY A 171 5.32 -10.75 -3.10
N THR A 172 5.67 -9.85 -4.02
CA THR A 172 7.01 -9.76 -4.61
C THR A 172 7.56 -8.33 -4.56
N ALA A 173 8.86 -8.19 -4.85
CA ALA A 173 9.50 -6.89 -5.03
C ALA A 173 10.10 -6.74 -6.43
N LEU A 174 9.57 -7.50 -7.42
CA LEU A 174 10.13 -7.58 -8.76
C LEU A 174 10.05 -6.27 -9.51
N GLN A 175 8.91 -5.61 -9.46
CA GLN A 175 8.64 -4.35 -10.17
C GLN A 175 7.99 -3.34 -9.22
N ARG A 176 7.77 -2.12 -9.73
CA ARG A 176 7.05 -1.05 -9.04
C ARG A 176 5.81 -0.68 -9.83
N LEU A 177 4.67 -0.69 -9.18
CA LEU A 177 3.45 -0.10 -9.70
C LEU A 177 3.45 1.39 -9.32
N LEU A 178 3.28 2.25 -10.31
CA LEU A 178 3.05 3.68 -10.16
C LEU A 178 1.62 4.02 -10.55
N VAL A 179 0.92 4.72 -9.69
CA VAL A 179 -0.42 5.27 -9.95
C VAL A 179 -0.29 6.78 -10.00
N PHE A 180 -0.69 7.38 -11.12
CA PHE A 180 -0.61 8.82 -11.38
C PHE A 180 -1.99 9.44 -11.23
N ALA A 181 -2.08 10.53 -10.48
CA ALA A 181 -3.31 11.27 -10.26
C ALA A 181 -3.07 12.79 -10.34
N LYS A 182 -4.02 13.52 -10.94
CA LYS A 182 -3.97 14.99 -11.04
C LYS A 182 -4.87 15.63 -9.99
N PRO A 183 -4.53 16.84 -9.50
CA PRO A 183 -5.44 17.65 -8.69
C PRO A 183 -6.79 17.85 -9.39
N SER A 184 -7.89 17.76 -8.63
CA SER A 184 -9.27 17.97 -9.09
C SER A 184 -9.80 19.31 -8.66
#